data_0f4af0ae414fa2bdde7f96d6a79635e7
#
_entry.id   0f4af0ae414fa2bdde7f96d6a79635e7
#
_cell.length_a   1.000
_cell.length_b   1.000
_cell.length_c   1.000
_cell.angle_alpha   90.00
_cell.angle_beta   90.00
_cell.angle_gamma   90.00
#
_symmetry.space_group_name_H-M   'P 1'
#
loop_
_entity.id
_entity.type
_entity.pdbx_description
1 polymer ?
#
loop_
_entity_poly.entity_id
_entity_poly.type
_entity_poly.pdbx_seq_one_letter_code
_entity_poly.pdbx_strand_id
1 'polypeptide(L)'
;MLSQVNEILRNPYKAYNFVIRKIKNKLLWNYYYTHLREPKTKSNLPHDPQIQNGIIENLINNNFNVVDYEIDVTEYRNYINKAEYSKFPCYYNGGKGRNFTEKSLEHYLAAKLLNLTKDDVYMDIASSDSPAPEIYPNMYGCRVYRQDLDYPEGIHGNIIGGDAAQIPVDDGFASKMGLHCSFEHFEQDSDIRFIKEASRVLKKGGKLCILPLYLFNKYSIQTDPSVLPKGGINFENDAVLYCVRGSGIRHSRFYDIPHFIDRIRNNLNNLKLTIYVIKNEKDVDPSCYVKFMGLFEKE
;
A
#
# COMPACT_ATOMS: atom_id res chain seq x y z
N MET A 1 -4.92 -8.27 26.26
CA MET A 1 -3.62 -8.99 26.39
C MET A 1 -3.63 -9.97 27.56
N LEU A 2 -3.94 -9.59 28.81
CA LEU A 2 -3.99 -10.50 29.97
C LEU A 2 -5.03 -11.62 29.84
N SER A 3 -6.21 -11.37 29.26
CA SER A 3 -7.25 -12.38 29.03
C SER A 3 -6.85 -13.48 28.05
N GLN A 4 -6.15 -13.12 26.97
CA GLN A 4 -5.63 -14.07 25.97
C GLN A 4 -4.49 -14.95 26.55
N VAL A 5 -3.62 -14.37 27.39
CA VAL A 5 -2.56 -15.12 28.04
C VAL A 5 -3.15 -16.15 29.03
N ASN A 6 -4.16 -15.78 29.80
CA ASN A 6 -4.84 -16.69 30.72
C ASN A 6 -5.59 -17.83 30.01
N GLU A 7 -6.16 -17.59 28.83
CA GLU A 7 -6.80 -18.64 28.02
C GLU A 7 -5.78 -19.62 27.45
N ILE A 8 -4.61 -19.13 27.00
CA ILE A 8 -3.52 -19.96 26.50
C ILE A 8 -2.96 -20.86 27.61
N LEU A 9 -2.77 -20.32 28.84
CA LEU A 9 -2.21 -21.07 29.96
C LEU A 9 -3.17 -22.15 30.49
N ARG A 10 -4.48 -22.02 30.30
CA ARG A 10 -5.48 -23.02 30.70
C ARG A 10 -5.64 -24.20 29.73
N ASN A 11 -5.08 -24.09 28.50
CA ASN A 11 -5.14 -25.16 27.51
C ASN A 11 -3.74 -25.61 27.14
N PRO A 12 -3.28 -26.82 27.57
CA PRO A 12 -1.94 -27.31 27.33
C PRO A 12 -1.57 -27.36 25.84
N TYR A 13 -2.53 -27.66 24.96
CA TYR A 13 -2.29 -27.70 23.51
C TYR A 13 -2.09 -26.28 22.93
N LYS A 14 -2.89 -25.30 23.36
CA LYS A 14 -2.69 -23.89 22.99
C LYS A 14 -1.36 -23.35 23.52
N ALA A 15 -1.00 -23.69 24.76
CA ALA A 15 0.29 -23.32 25.36
C ALA A 15 1.48 -23.91 24.59
N TYR A 16 1.41 -25.21 24.26
CA TYR A 16 2.44 -25.89 23.46
C TYR A 16 2.62 -25.21 22.09
N ASN A 17 1.53 -25.02 21.35
CA ASN A 17 1.58 -24.37 20.04
C ASN A 17 2.10 -22.93 20.12
N PHE A 18 1.76 -22.19 21.18
CA PHE A 18 2.28 -20.83 21.41
C PHE A 18 3.80 -20.84 21.63
N VAL A 19 4.32 -21.78 22.45
CA VAL A 19 5.75 -21.91 22.72
C VAL A 19 6.51 -22.33 21.44
N ILE A 20 6.01 -23.35 20.73
CA ILE A 20 6.61 -23.81 19.46
C ILE A 20 6.65 -22.67 18.43
N ARG A 21 5.56 -21.91 18.32
CA ARG A 21 5.51 -20.73 17.43
C ARG A 21 6.55 -19.69 17.81
N LYS A 22 6.72 -19.38 19.11
CA LYS A 22 7.75 -18.43 19.58
C LYS A 22 9.16 -18.91 19.30
N ILE A 23 9.44 -20.19 19.53
CA ILE A 23 10.76 -20.79 19.24
C ILE A 23 11.03 -20.70 17.74
N LYS A 24 10.07 -21.13 16.91
CA LYS A 24 10.18 -21.08 15.45
C LYS A 24 10.39 -19.67 14.94
N ASN A 25 9.62 -18.69 15.44
CA ASN A 25 9.76 -17.29 15.07
C ASN A 25 11.14 -16.73 15.46
N LYS A 26 11.67 -17.15 16.62
CA LYS A 26 13.03 -16.78 17.05
C LYS A 26 14.11 -17.38 16.13
N LEU A 27 13.93 -18.63 15.70
CA LEU A 27 14.87 -19.30 14.76
C LEU A 27 14.81 -18.62 13.37
N LEU A 28 13.62 -18.34 12.85
CA LEU A 28 13.45 -17.61 11.59
C LEU A 28 14.05 -16.20 11.67
N TRP A 29 13.81 -15.50 12.77
CA TRP A 29 14.42 -14.20 13.02
C TRP A 29 15.94 -14.27 13.00
N ASN A 30 16.54 -15.23 13.72
CA ASN A 30 17.98 -15.41 13.75
C ASN A 30 18.52 -15.78 12.36
N TYR A 31 17.83 -16.66 11.64
CA TYR A 31 18.21 -17.04 10.28
C TYR A 31 18.28 -15.80 9.37
N TYR A 32 17.19 -15.04 9.27
CA TYR A 32 17.18 -13.85 8.42
C TYR A 32 18.16 -12.78 8.90
N TYR A 33 18.29 -12.60 10.20
CA TYR A 33 19.23 -11.64 10.77
C TYR A 33 20.70 -11.96 10.46
N THR A 34 21.08 -13.23 10.50
CA THR A 34 22.45 -13.67 10.19
C THR A 34 22.78 -13.67 8.70
N HIS A 35 21.76 -13.69 7.83
CA HIS A 35 21.93 -13.69 6.37
C HIS A 35 21.71 -12.31 5.75
N LEU A 36 21.40 -11.29 6.54
CA LEU A 36 21.31 -9.92 6.08
C LEU A 36 22.68 -9.40 5.62
N ARG A 37 22.73 -8.92 4.41
CA ARG A 37 23.96 -8.33 3.83
C ARG A 37 24.23 -6.93 4.35
N GLU A 38 23.24 -6.26 4.99
CA GLU A 38 23.37 -4.93 5.57
C GLU A 38 22.84 -4.87 7.00
N PRO A 39 23.50 -4.09 7.89
CA PRO A 39 23.02 -3.88 9.24
C PRO A 39 21.67 -3.17 9.23
N LYS A 40 20.89 -3.37 10.30
CA LYS A 40 19.59 -2.73 10.54
C LYS A 40 19.60 -1.29 10.09
N THR A 41 18.78 -1.00 9.08
CA THR A 41 18.41 0.37 8.83
C THR A 41 17.36 0.80 9.84
N LYS A 42 17.43 2.02 10.27
CA LYS A 42 16.31 2.66 10.96
C LYS A 42 15.14 2.67 9.97
N SER A 43 13.95 2.35 10.41
CA SER A 43 12.72 2.29 9.59
C SER A 43 12.38 3.61 8.86
N ASN A 44 13.12 4.68 9.11
CA ASN A 44 12.92 6.01 8.53
C ASN A 44 13.89 6.39 7.40
N LEU A 45 14.80 5.51 6.98
CA LEU A 45 15.72 5.80 5.87
C LEU A 45 15.02 6.17 4.55
N PRO A 46 13.93 5.48 4.14
CA PRO A 46 13.18 5.89 2.95
C PRO A 46 12.58 7.30 3.03
N HIS A 47 12.51 7.87 4.23
CA HIS A 47 11.99 9.22 4.49
C HIS A 47 13.10 10.26 4.71
N ASP A 48 14.37 9.89 4.49
CA ASP A 48 15.49 10.82 4.55
C ASP A 48 15.44 11.79 3.35
N PRO A 49 15.43 13.12 3.60
CA PRO A 49 15.30 14.10 2.53
C PRO A 49 16.44 14.05 1.48
N GLN A 50 17.67 13.69 1.87
CA GLN A 50 18.78 13.57 0.92
C GLN A 50 18.59 12.37 0.00
N ILE A 51 18.11 11.24 0.54
CA ILE A 51 17.76 10.06 -0.26
C ILE A 51 16.61 10.39 -1.19
N GLN A 52 15.55 11.05 -0.70
CA GLN A 52 14.39 11.43 -1.50
C GLN A 52 14.77 12.38 -2.66
N ASN A 53 15.63 13.36 -2.43
CA ASN A 53 16.13 14.25 -3.49
C ASN A 53 16.92 13.48 -4.55
N GLY A 54 17.79 12.55 -4.16
CA GLY A 54 18.52 11.69 -5.09
C GLY A 54 17.58 10.79 -5.92
N ILE A 55 16.46 10.33 -5.35
CA ILE A 55 15.43 9.58 -6.09
C ILE A 55 14.75 10.48 -7.12
N ILE A 56 14.39 11.71 -6.75
CA ILE A 56 13.74 12.68 -7.67
C ILE A 56 14.65 12.96 -8.86
N GLU A 57 15.93 13.25 -8.62
CA GLU A 57 16.92 13.47 -9.67
C GLU A 57 17.04 12.24 -10.60
N ASN A 58 17.09 11.03 -10.02
CA ASN A 58 17.16 9.80 -10.80
C ASN A 58 15.89 9.55 -11.63
N LEU A 59 14.70 9.86 -11.11
CA LEU A 59 13.46 9.79 -11.89
C LEU A 59 13.51 10.72 -13.11
N ILE A 60 13.93 11.97 -12.91
CA ILE A 60 14.05 12.97 -13.98
C ILE A 60 15.08 12.53 -15.03
N ASN A 61 16.25 12.08 -14.59
CA ASN A 61 17.34 11.60 -15.46
C ASN A 61 16.93 10.37 -16.28
N ASN A 62 15.98 9.57 -15.80
CA ASN A 62 15.41 8.44 -16.51
C ASN A 62 14.12 8.78 -17.29
N ASN A 63 13.84 10.07 -17.52
CA ASN A 63 12.71 10.55 -18.31
C ASN A 63 11.32 10.13 -17.77
N PHE A 64 11.16 10.03 -16.47
CA PHE A 64 9.83 9.94 -15.89
C PHE A 64 9.14 11.30 -15.92
N ASN A 65 7.83 11.31 -16.10
CA ASN A 65 7.03 12.51 -15.89
C ASN A 65 6.86 12.74 -14.38
N VAL A 66 7.61 13.69 -13.84
CA VAL A 66 7.64 14.05 -12.41
C VAL A 66 7.02 15.41 -12.24
N VAL A 67 6.05 15.52 -11.33
CA VAL A 67 5.28 16.73 -11.06
C VAL A 67 5.31 17.04 -9.57
N ASP A 68 5.71 18.24 -9.20
CA ASP A 68 5.61 18.71 -7.82
C ASP A 68 4.14 18.88 -7.42
N TYR A 69 3.80 18.47 -6.20
CA TYR A 69 2.44 18.56 -5.68
C TYR A 69 2.45 19.20 -4.29
N GLU A 70 1.61 20.22 -4.13
CA GLU A 70 1.37 20.86 -2.85
C GLU A 70 -0.03 20.53 -2.35
N ILE A 71 -0.10 20.08 -1.10
CA ILE A 71 -1.34 19.77 -0.42
C ILE A 71 -2.01 21.07 0.02
N ASP A 72 -3.26 21.27 -0.36
CA ASP A 72 -4.11 22.27 0.28
C ASP A 72 -4.56 21.74 1.66
N VAL A 73 -3.85 22.20 2.70
CA VAL A 73 -4.11 21.77 4.09
C VAL A 73 -5.51 22.15 4.55
N THR A 74 -6.06 23.28 4.06
CA THR A 74 -7.42 23.71 4.40
C THR A 74 -8.45 22.79 3.75
N GLU A 75 -8.26 22.43 2.50
CA GLU A 75 -9.12 21.48 1.81
C GLU A 75 -9.05 20.07 2.44
N TYR A 76 -7.84 19.62 2.82
CA TYR A 76 -7.68 18.37 3.56
C TYR A 76 -8.46 18.38 4.89
N ARG A 77 -8.39 19.46 5.67
CA ARG A 77 -9.17 19.58 6.92
C ARG A 77 -10.68 19.52 6.66
N ASN A 78 -11.14 20.17 5.58
CA ASN A 78 -12.54 20.10 5.17
C ASN A 78 -12.95 18.69 4.74
N TYR A 79 -12.05 17.95 4.07
CA TYR A 79 -12.24 16.54 3.74
C TYR A 79 -12.42 15.70 5.00
N ILE A 80 -11.54 15.83 5.99
CA ILE A 80 -11.63 15.10 7.27
C ILE A 80 -12.97 15.30 7.96
N ASN A 81 -13.43 16.55 8.02
CA ASN A 81 -14.70 16.87 8.64
C ASN A 81 -15.89 16.20 7.92
N LYS A 82 -15.86 16.12 6.59
CA LYS A 82 -16.91 15.51 5.77
C LYS A 82 -16.85 13.98 5.75
N ALA A 83 -15.66 13.41 5.85
CA ALA A 83 -15.43 11.97 5.79
C ALA A 83 -15.91 11.22 7.05
N GLU A 84 -16.10 11.92 8.16
CA GLU A 84 -16.70 11.40 9.41
C GLU A 84 -16.05 10.08 9.87
N TYR A 85 -14.74 9.99 9.91
CA TYR A 85 -13.99 8.78 10.28
C TYR A 85 -14.39 8.16 11.62
N SER A 86 -15.01 8.94 12.51
CA SER A 86 -15.58 8.44 13.79
C SER A 86 -16.63 7.35 13.60
N LYS A 87 -17.24 7.25 12.43
CA LYS A 87 -18.18 6.17 12.06
C LYS A 87 -17.50 4.83 11.80
N PHE A 88 -16.16 4.81 11.68
CA PHE A 88 -15.36 3.63 11.36
C PHE A 88 -14.41 3.28 12.53
N PRO A 89 -14.92 2.74 13.65
CA PRO A 89 -14.10 2.51 14.85
C PRO A 89 -12.97 1.50 14.67
N CYS A 90 -13.10 0.57 13.74
CA CYS A 90 -12.06 -0.40 13.41
C CYS A 90 -10.88 0.25 12.67
N TYR A 91 -11.12 1.32 11.93
CA TYR A 91 -10.09 2.02 11.20
C TYR A 91 -9.39 3.07 12.07
N TYR A 92 -8.17 2.77 12.49
CA TYR A 92 -7.35 3.66 13.35
C TYR A 92 -8.15 4.25 14.53
N ASN A 93 -8.98 3.42 15.19
CA ASN A 93 -9.78 3.80 16.34
C ASN A 93 -10.70 5.02 16.05
N GLY A 94 -11.37 5.02 14.89
CA GLY A 94 -12.28 6.08 14.49
C GLY A 94 -11.61 7.46 14.38
N GLY A 95 -10.37 7.49 13.89
CA GLY A 95 -9.63 8.74 13.68
C GLY A 95 -8.77 9.18 14.87
N LYS A 96 -8.59 8.34 15.88
CA LYS A 96 -7.78 8.64 17.08
C LYS A 96 -6.51 7.79 17.18
N GLY A 97 -6.33 6.84 16.28
CA GLY A 97 -5.19 5.93 16.28
C GLY A 97 -3.91 6.59 15.77
N ARG A 98 -2.77 6.06 16.20
CA ARG A 98 -1.48 6.44 15.65
C ARG A 98 -1.48 6.25 14.13
N ASN A 99 -0.85 7.12 13.39
CA ASN A 99 -0.78 7.17 11.92
C ASN A 99 -2.12 7.49 11.20
N PHE A 100 -3.18 7.84 11.93
CA PHE A 100 -4.46 8.19 11.30
C PHE A 100 -4.32 9.34 10.31
N THR A 101 -3.59 10.41 10.68
CA THR A 101 -3.41 11.58 9.81
C THR A 101 -2.78 11.18 8.48
N GLU A 102 -1.75 10.34 8.49
CA GLU A 102 -1.14 9.81 7.26
C GLU A 102 -2.16 9.04 6.42
N LYS A 103 -2.91 8.12 7.04
CA LYS A 103 -3.86 7.26 6.30
C LYS A 103 -5.06 7.99 5.75
N SER A 104 -5.55 8.98 6.48
CA SER A 104 -6.63 9.85 5.97
C SER A 104 -6.14 10.83 4.90
N LEU A 105 -4.87 11.25 4.98
CA LEU A 105 -4.23 12.04 3.93
C LEU A 105 -4.10 11.24 2.63
N GLU A 106 -3.71 9.96 2.71
CA GLU A 106 -3.67 9.07 1.55
C GLU A 106 -5.06 9.01 0.85
N HIS A 107 -6.15 8.82 1.60
CA HIS A 107 -7.50 8.82 1.02
C HIS A 107 -7.86 10.15 0.36
N TYR A 108 -7.55 11.28 1.01
CA TYR A 108 -7.80 12.61 0.43
C TYR A 108 -7.04 12.80 -0.89
N LEU A 109 -5.75 12.49 -0.90
CA LEU A 109 -4.88 12.66 -2.06
C LEU A 109 -5.32 11.77 -3.23
N ALA A 110 -5.70 10.53 -2.96
CA ALA A 110 -6.21 9.63 -4.00
C ALA A 110 -7.50 10.20 -4.62
N ALA A 111 -8.46 10.61 -3.81
CA ALA A 111 -9.70 11.19 -4.31
C ALA A 111 -9.46 12.44 -5.18
N LYS A 112 -8.50 13.28 -4.79
CA LYS A 112 -8.09 14.48 -5.55
C LYS A 112 -7.44 14.14 -6.88
N LEU A 113 -6.43 13.26 -6.90
CA LEU A 113 -5.73 12.87 -8.12
C LEU A 113 -6.64 12.12 -9.09
N LEU A 114 -7.51 11.27 -8.58
CA LEU A 114 -8.50 10.56 -9.38
C LEU A 114 -9.61 11.48 -9.90
N ASN A 115 -9.82 12.64 -9.27
CA ASN A 115 -10.91 13.57 -9.57
C ASN A 115 -12.26 12.86 -9.60
N LEU A 116 -12.62 12.23 -8.45
CA LEU A 116 -13.82 11.42 -8.32
C LEU A 116 -15.10 12.23 -8.54
N THR A 117 -16.03 11.67 -9.30
CA THR A 117 -17.34 12.23 -9.60
C THR A 117 -18.44 11.17 -9.49
N LYS A 118 -19.71 11.60 -9.54
CA LYS A 118 -20.88 10.71 -9.51
C LYS A 118 -20.95 9.72 -10.68
N ASP A 119 -20.28 10.03 -11.78
CA ASP A 119 -20.31 9.19 -13.00
C ASP A 119 -19.22 8.11 -12.99
N ASP A 120 -18.41 8.07 -11.93
CA ASP A 120 -17.30 7.14 -11.83
C ASP A 120 -17.73 5.79 -11.23
N VAL A 121 -17.04 4.75 -11.71
CA VAL A 121 -16.96 3.43 -11.07
C VAL A 121 -15.57 3.34 -10.47
N TYR A 122 -15.49 3.49 -9.16
CA TYR A 122 -14.25 3.40 -8.39
C TYR A 122 -14.07 1.97 -7.84
N MET A 123 -12.86 1.45 -7.93
CA MET A 123 -12.48 0.17 -7.32
C MET A 123 -11.35 0.41 -6.31
N ASP A 124 -11.61 0.09 -5.05
CA ASP A 124 -10.63 0.09 -3.97
C ASP A 124 -9.92 -1.25 -3.95
N ILE A 125 -8.63 -1.25 -4.31
CA ILE A 125 -7.82 -2.47 -4.46
C ILE A 125 -7.06 -2.75 -3.18
N ALA A 126 -7.06 -4.03 -2.76
CA ALA A 126 -6.54 -4.49 -1.48
C ALA A 126 -7.15 -3.66 -0.33
N SER A 127 -8.47 -3.59 -0.37
CA SER A 127 -9.31 -2.67 0.39
C SER A 127 -9.31 -2.99 1.89
N SER A 128 -9.23 -4.28 2.28
CA SER A 128 -9.27 -4.71 3.68
C SER A 128 -10.31 -3.92 4.52
N ASP A 129 -9.87 -3.31 5.62
CA ASP A 129 -10.69 -2.48 6.51
C ASP A 129 -10.76 -0.99 6.09
N SER A 130 -10.37 -0.64 4.86
CA SER A 130 -10.42 0.73 4.35
C SER A 130 -11.85 1.28 4.39
N PRO A 131 -12.09 2.48 4.96
CA PRO A 131 -13.39 3.13 4.90
C PRO A 131 -13.62 3.94 3.61
N ALA A 132 -12.64 4.04 2.73
CA ALA A 132 -12.77 4.77 1.46
C ALA A 132 -13.99 4.29 0.63
N PRO A 133 -14.31 2.97 0.59
CA PRO A 133 -15.51 2.48 -0.11
C PRO A 133 -16.86 3.00 0.43
N GLU A 134 -16.92 3.47 1.67
CA GLU A 134 -18.11 4.13 2.23
C GLU A 134 -18.03 5.64 2.16
N ILE A 135 -16.82 6.21 2.34
CA ILE A 135 -16.60 7.67 2.33
C ILE A 135 -16.81 8.24 0.92
N TYR A 136 -16.23 7.63 -0.10
CA TYR A 136 -16.25 8.18 -1.45
C TYR A 136 -17.64 8.25 -2.09
N PRO A 137 -18.53 7.23 -1.98
CA PRO A 137 -19.91 7.37 -2.44
C PRO A 137 -20.65 8.51 -1.77
N ASN A 138 -20.47 8.68 -0.45
CA ASN A 138 -21.12 9.72 0.30
C ASN A 138 -20.64 11.13 -0.08
N MET A 139 -19.37 11.28 -0.44
CA MET A 139 -18.76 12.57 -0.76
C MET A 139 -18.88 12.95 -2.23
N TYR A 140 -18.73 11.96 -3.12
CA TYR A 140 -18.60 12.19 -4.56
C TYR A 140 -19.72 11.57 -5.39
N GLY A 141 -20.55 10.72 -4.77
CA GLY A 141 -21.67 10.05 -5.44
C GLY A 141 -21.26 8.90 -6.37
N CYS A 142 -19.98 8.54 -6.42
CA CYS A 142 -19.46 7.50 -7.29
C CYS A 142 -19.95 6.10 -6.85
N ARG A 143 -20.03 5.16 -7.81
CA ARG A 143 -20.26 3.75 -7.52
C ARG A 143 -18.95 3.11 -7.10
N VAL A 144 -18.95 2.35 -6.01
CA VAL A 144 -17.72 1.77 -5.43
C VAL A 144 -17.78 0.27 -5.37
N TYR A 145 -16.69 -0.37 -5.79
CA TYR A 145 -16.37 -1.76 -5.54
C TYR A 145 -15.14 -1.86 -4.64
N ARG A 146 -15.14 -2.84 -3.73
CA ARG A 146 -13.99 -3.18 -2.90
C ARG A 146 -13.43 -4.53 -3.31
N GLN A 147 -12.15 -4.59 -3.57
CA GLN A 147 -11.46 -5.81 -3.95
C GLN A 147 -10.42 -6.15 -2.88
N ASP A 148 -10.36 -7.42 -2.47
CA ASP A 148 -9.32 -7.91 -1.57
C ASP A 148 -9.12 -9.42 -1.73
N LEU A 149 -7.90 -9.88 -1.42
CA LEU A 149 -7.53 -11.29 -1.42
C LEU A 149 -8.24 -12.09 -0.31
N ASP A 150 -8.58 -11.42 0.80
CA ASP A 150 -9.22 -12.03 1.97
C ASP A 150 -10.76 -12.13 1.83
N TYR A 151 -11.35 -11.54 0.79
CA TYR A 151 -12.78 -11.67 0.51
C TYR A 151 -13.12 -13.02 -0.15
N PRO A 152 -14.37 -13.50 -0.03
CA PRO A 152 -14.84 -14.68 -0.74
C PRO A 152 -14.60 -14.53 -2.25
N GLU A 153 -14.01 -15.56 -2.88
CA GLU A 153 -13.64 -15.55 -4.30
C GLU A 153 -14.82 -15.22 -5.21
N GLY A 154 -14.58 -14.38 -6.21
CA GLY A 154 -15.57 -13.93 -7.19
C GLY A 154 -16.26 -12.62 -6.82
N ILE A 155 -17.40 -12.35 -7.47
CA ILE A 155 -18.15 -11.08 -7.32
C ILE A 155 -19.40 -11.32 -6.46
N HIS A 156 -19.49 -10.58 -5.36
CA HIS A 156 -20.59 -10.62 -4.41
C HIS A 156 -21.15 -9.21 -4.16
N GLY A 157 -22.04 -8.75 -5.05
CA GLY A 157 -22.53 -7.39 -5.03
C GLY A 157 -21.43 -6.38 -5.37
N ASN A 158 -21.02 -5.56 -4.43
CA ASN A 158 -19.90 -4.62 -4.60
C ASN A 158 -18.59 -5.12 -3.97
N ILE A 159 -18.55 -6.38 -3.53
CA ILE A 159 -17.35 -7.05 -3.00
C ILE A 159 -16.80 -7.96 -4.08
N ILE A 160 -15.49 -7.89 -4.30
CA ILE A 160 -14.76 -8.71 -5.28
C ILE A 160 -13.61 -9.37 -4.53
N GLY A 161 -13.67 -10.71 -4.42
CA GLY A 161 -12.63 -11.49 -3.77
C GLY A 161 -11.68 -12.13 -4.77
N GLY A 162 -10.40 -12.22 -4.39
CA GLY A 162 -9.36 -12.89 -5.17
C GLY A 162 -8.14 -12.04 -5.44
N ASP A 163 -7.22 -12.55 -6.27
CA ASP A 163 -5.95 -11.90 -6.61
C ASP A 163 -6.19 -10.62 -7.42
N ALA A 164 -5.69 -9.48 -6.94
CA ALA A 164 -5.74 -8.21 -7.66
C ALA A 164 -5.03 -8.25 -9.03
N ALA A 165 -4.17 -9.21 -9.24
CA ALA A 165 -3.51 -9.45 -10.54
C ALA A 165 -4.37 -10.28 -11.53
N GLN A 166 -5.59 -10.66 -11.12
CA GLN A 166 -6.56 -11.39 -11.95
C GLN A 166 -7.99 -11.13 -11.44
N ILE A 167 -8.48 -9.90 -11.63
CA ILE A 167 -9.79 -9.47 -11.13
C ILE A 167 -10.90 -10.05 -12.02
N PRO A 168 -11.94 -10.71 -11.48
CA PRO A 168 -12.97 -11.38 -12.26
C PRO A 168 -14.03 -10.43 -12.83
N VAL A 169 -13.59 -9.36 -13.51
CA VAL A 169 -14.45 -8.36 -14.16
C VAL A 169 -14.09 -8.22 -15.63
N ASP A 170 -15.00 -7.67 -16.42
CA ASP A 170 -14.78 -7.40 -17.84
C ASP A 170 -13.73 -6.30 -18.07
N ASP A 171 -13.17 -6.27 -19.28
CA ASP A 171 -12.29 -5.20 -19.73
C ASP A 171 -13.01 -3.85 -19.68
N GLY A 172 -12.33 -2.82 -19.18
CA GLY A 172 -12.90 -1.49 -19.09
C GLY A 172 -14.01 -1.33 -18.04
N PHE A 173 -14.05 -2.21 -17.03
CA PHE A 173 -15.05 -2.19 -15.97
C PHE A 173 -15.00 -0.93 -15.10
N ALA A 174 -13.81 -0.50 -14.68
CA ALA A 174 -13.63 0.62 -13.76
C ALA A 174 -13.18 1.89 -14.48
N SER A 175 -13.66 3.05 -14.02
CA SER A 175 -13.13 4.34 -14.43
C SER A 175 -11.99 4.82 -13.54
N LYS A 176 -12.00 4.40 -12.29
CA LYS A 176 -11.03 4.79 -11.27
C LYS A 176 -10.64 3.60 -10.42
N MET A 177 -9.36 3.51 -10.08
CA MET A 177 -8.84 2.51 -9.16
C MET A 177 -7.90 3.19 -8.15
N GLY A 178 -7.86 2.69 -6.93
CA GLY A 178 -6.97 3.19 -5.89
C GLY A 178 -6.34 2.07 -5.06
N LEU A 179 -5.06 2.23 -4.73
CA LEU A 179 -4.37 1.43 -3.71
C LEU A 179 -3.83 2.37 -2.63
N HIS A 180 -4.24 2.11 -1.41
CA HIS A 180 -3.84 2.86 -0.23
C HIS A 180 -2.93 2.02 0.65
N CYS A 181 -1.60 2.28 0.60
CA CYS A 181 -0.59 1.59 1.42
C CYS A 181 -0.69 0.06 1.34
N SER A 182 -0.78 -0.46 0.13
CA SER A 182 -0.95 -1.91 -0.10
C SER A 182 -0.11 -2.45 -1.26
N PHE A 183 0.27 -1.62 -2.24
CA PHE A 183 1.04 -2.06 -3.39
C PHE A 183 2.41 -2.65 -3.03
N GLU A 184 3.04 -2.13 -1.99
CA GLU A 184 4.30 -2.62 -1.44
C GLU A 184 4.22 -4.06 -0.91
N HIS A 185 3.02 -4.53 -0.58
CA HIS A 185 2.79 -5.89 -0.07
C HIS A 185 2.60 -6.94 -1.16
N PHE A 186 2.58 -6.54 -2.43
CA PHE A 186 2.46 -7.46 -3.56
C PHE A 186 3.73 -8.28 -3.71
N GLU A 187 3.64 -9.59 -3.42
CA GLU A 187 4.78 -10.50 -3.41
C GLU A 187 5.14 -10.99 -4.82
N GLN A 188 6.38 -11.42 -5.00
CA GLN A 188 6.90 -11.98 -6.25
C GLN A 188 6.64 -11.05 -7.45
N ASP A 189 5.93 -11.51 -8.48
CA ASP A 189 5.59 -10.77 -9.69
C ASP A 189 4.17 -10.16 -9.67
N SER A 190 3.49 -10.20 -8.52
CA SER A 190 2.10 -9.72 -8.42
C SER A 190 1.96 -8.22 -8.72
N ASP A 191 2.99 -7.42 -8.45
CA ASP A 191 3.03 -6.02 -8.84
C ASP A 191 3.06 -5.84 -10.37
N ILE A 192 3.88 -6.62 -11.08
CA ILE A 192 3.98 -6.62 -12.55
C ILE A 192 2.63 -7.04 -13.17
N ARG A 193 2.08 -8.15 -12.66
CA ARG A 193 0.80 -8.68 -13.16
C ARG A 193 -0.34 -7.70 -12.87
N PHE A 194 -0.34 -7.09 -11.69
CA PHE A 194 -1.36 -6.10 -11.33
C PHE A 194 -1.34 -4.86 -12.25
N ILE A 195 -0.17 -4.31 -12.59
CA ILE A 195 -0.11 -3.16 -13.52
C ILE A 195 -0.73 -3.52 -14.89
N LYS A 196 -0.47 -4.73 -15.40
CA LYS A 196 -1.10 -5.23 -16.63
C LYS A 196 -2.61 -5.40 -16.48
N GLU A 197 -3.04 -5.95 -15.36
CA GLU A 197 -4.44 -6.14 -15.03
C GLU A 197 -5.19 -4.80 -14.87
N ALA A 198 -4.59 -3.82 -14.21
CA ALA A 198 -5.12 -2.48 -14.11
C ALA A 198 -5.32 -1.82 -15.48
N SER A 199 -4.37 -2.05 -16.40
CA SER A 199 -4.51 -1.63 -17.81
C SER A 199 -5.72 -2.29 -18.50
N ARG A 200 -6.04 -3.55 -18.18
CA ARG A 200 -7.22 -4.25 -18.71
C ARG A 200 -8.51 -3.72 -18.11
N VAL A 201 -8.55 -3.64 -16.77
CA VAL A 201 -9.76 -3.32 -15.99
C VAL A 201 -10.18 -1.85 -16.14
N LEU A 202 -9.25 -0.95 -16.33
CA LEU A 202 -9.58 0.47 -16.56
C LEU A 202 -10.21 0.67 -17.93
N LYS A 203 -11.25 1.49 -18.00
CA LYS A 203 -11.76 2.02 -19.28
C LYS A 203 -10.77 3.05 -19.87
N LYS A 204 -10.90 3.36 -21.15
CA LYS A 204 -10.14 4.45 -21.79
C LYS A 204 -10.35 5.77 -21.04
N GLY A 205 -9.27 6.50 -20.74
CA GLY A 205 -9.25 7.69 -19.89
C GLY A 205 -9.44 7.40 -18.40
N GLY A 206 -9.54 6.12 -18.03
CA GLY A 206 -9.61 5.70 -16.62
C GLY A 206 -8.26 5.87 -15.92
N LYS A 207 -8.29 5.99 -14.59
CA LYS A 207 -7.12 6.30 -13.77
C LYS A 207 -6.94 5.32 -12.63
N LEU A 208 -5.68 4.94 -12.37
CA LEU A 208 -5.26 4.24 -11.17
C LEU A 208 -4.34 5.17 -10.35
N CYS A 209 -4.60 5.28 -9.06
CA CYS A 209 -3.73 5.97 -8.11
C CYS A 209 -3.11 4.97 -7.13
N ILE A 210 -1.78 4.96 -7.04
CA ILE A 210 -1.02 4.17 -6.06
C ILE A 210 -0.34 5.14 -5.10
N LEU A 211 -0.66 5.04 -3.82
CA LEU A 211 -0.06 5.88 -2.79
C LEU A 211 -0.04 5.23 -1.39
N PRO A 212 1.05 5.40 -0.63
CA PRO A 212 2.34 5.91 -1.10
C PRO A 212 2.95 5.02 -2.18
N LEU A 213 3.71 5.62 -3.11
CA LEU A 213 4.58 4.86 -3.99
C LEU A 213 5.95 4.75 -3.30
N TYR A 214 6.30 3.55 -2.84
CA TYR A 214 7.52 3.35 -2.07
C TYR A 214 8.74 3.22 -2.96
N LEU A 215 9.46 4.34 -3.10
CA LEU A 215 10.75 4.43 -3.78
C LEU A 215 11.89 4.57 -2.77
N PHE A 216 13.04 3.99 -3.09
CA PHE A 216 14.22 4.04 -2.25
C PHE A 216 15.49 4.04 -3.12
N ASN A 217 16.65 4.28 -2.53
CA ASN A 217 17.93 4.24 -3.25
C ASN A 217 18.51 2.84 -3.42
N LYS A 218 17.80 1.81 -2.93
CA LYS A 218 18.15 0.39 -3.05
C LYS A 218 16.87 -0.42 -3.23
N TYR A 219 16.90 -1.39 -4.14
CA TYR A 219 15.85 -2.39 -4.19
C TYR A 219 15.84 -3.19 -2.90
N SER A 220 14.77 -3.12 -2.16
CA SER A 220 14.75 -3.69 -0.82
C SER A 220 13.36 -4.18 -0.40
N ILE A 221 13.36 -5.12 0.52
CA ILE A 221 12.15 -5.67 1.13
C ILE A 221 12.28 -5.58 2.64
N GLN A 222 11.30 -4.96 3.27
CA GLN A 222 11.16 -5.01 4.72
C GLN A 222 10.27 -6.19 5.11
N THR A 223 10.67 -6.91 6.16
CA THR A 223 9.91 -8.05 6.70
C THR A 223 10.06 -8.15 8.21
N ASP A 224 9.00 -8.63 8.86
CA ASP A 224 9.06 -9.14 10.22
C ASP A 224 9.02 -10.68 10.15
N PRO A 225 10.15 -11.37 10.33
CA PRO A 225 10.20 -12.83 10.26
C PRO A 225 9.24 -13.54 11.23
N SER A 226 8.76 -12.84 12.27
CA SER A 226 7.85 -13.42 13.26
C SER A 226 6.43 -13.68 12.73
N VAL A 227 6.05 -13.03 11.61
CA VAL A 227 4.73 -13.17 10.99
C VAL A 227 4.74 -13.94 9.68
N LEU A 228 5.90 -14.47 9.26
CA LEU A 228 6.00 -15.27 8.05
C LEU A 228 5.22 -16.59 8.19
N PRO A 229 4.63 -17.09 7.10
CA PRO A 229 3.96 -18.39 7.07
C PRO A 229 4.93 -19.55 7.36
N LYS A 230 4.41 -20.74 7.67
CA LYS A 230 5.22 -21.91 8.03
C LYS A 230 6.28 -22.29 6.98
N GLY A 231 5.98 -22.06 5.70
CA GLY A 231 6.91 -22.31 4.57
C GLY A 231 7.88 -21.18 4.30
N GLY A 232 7.76 -20.04 5.00
CA GLY A 232 8.43 -18.80 4.60
C GLY A 232 7.75 -18.18 3.38
N ILE A 233 8.41 -17.19 2.81
CA ILE A 233 8.08 -16.61 1.50
C ILE A 233 9.35 -16.55 0.67
N ASN A 234 9.20 -16.52 -0.65
CA ASN A 234 10.33 -16.31 -1.54
C ASN A 234 10.57 -14.81 -1.67
N PHE A 235 11.73 -14.38 -1.24
CA PHE A 235 12.20 -13.02 -1.50
C PHE A 235 13.04 -13.01 -2.77
N GLU A 236 13.02 -11.90 -3.48
CA GLU A 236 13.87 -11.69 -4.66
C GLU A 236 15.36 -11.71 -4.26
N ASN A 237 16.18 -12.44 -5.01
CA ASN A 237 17.59 -12.71 -4.64
C ASN A 237 18.46 -11.44 -4.68
N ASP A 238 18.07 -10.43 -5.43
CA ASP A 238 18.75 -9.16 -5.61
C ASP A 238 18.24 -8.06 -4.66
N ALA A 239 17.16 -8.34 -3.93
CA ALA A 239 16.63 -7.43 -2.92
C ALA A 239 17.46 -7.44 -1.64
N VAL A 240 17.70 -6.25 -1.09
CA VAL A 240 18.25 -6.13 0.27
C VAL A 240 17.14 -6.36 1.28
N LEU A 241 17.31 -7.38 2.14
CA LEU A 241 16.32 -7.68 3.16
C LEU A 241 16.59 -6.86 4.43
N TYR A 242 15.58 -6.14 4.88
CA TYR A 242 15.55 -5.42 6.15
C TYR A 242 14.57 -6.07 7.11
N CYS A 243 15.08 -6.66 8.19
CA CYS A 243 14.24 -7.24 9.24
C CYS A 243 13.84 -6.17 10.25
N VAL A 244 12.53 -5.89 10.34
CA VAL A 244 11.96 -4.90 11.25
C VAL A 244 11.09 -5.59 12.28
N ARG A 245 11.69 -5.93 13.42
CA ARG A 245 11.05 -6.69 14.48
C ARG A 245 9.85 -5.98 15.08
N GLY A 246 8.72 -6.70 15.17
CA GLY A 246 7.48 -6.19 15.78
C GLY A 246 6.70 -5.23 14.87
N SER A 247 7.10 -5.10 13.60
CA SER A 247 6.32 -4.32 12.63
C SER A 247 5.02 -5.02 12.21
N GLY A 248 4.97 -6.35 12.32
CA GLY A 248 3.86 -7.14 11.81
C GLY A 248 3.81 -7.22 10.27
N ILE A 249 4.80 -6.66 9.57
CA ILE A 249 4.85 -6.61 8.11
C ILE A 249 5.46 -7.92 7.59
N ARG A 250 4.72 -8.65 6.80
CA ARG A 250 5.18 -9.89 6.16
C ARG A 250 6.14 -9.59 5.01
N HIS A 251 5.78 -8.64 4.16
CA HIS A 251 6.51 -8.20 2.98
C HIS A 251 6.17 -6.75 2.72
N SER A 252 7.18 -5.92 2.44
CA SER A 252 7.00 -4.53 1.98
C SER A 252 8.16 -4.15 1.08
N ARG A 253 7.88 -4.00 -0.23
CA ARG A 253 8.85 -3.71 -1.27
C ARG A 253 9.08 -2.23 -1.42
N PHE A 254 10.35 -1.86 -1.58
CA PHE A 254 10.79 -0.52 -1.94
C PHE A 254 11.62 -0.62 -3.22
N TYR A 255 11.22 0.13 -4.23
CA TYR A 255 11.89 0.10 -5.54
C TYR A 255 13.01 1.12 -5.59
N ASP A 256 14.19 0.70 -6.06
CA ASP A 256 15.12 1.63 -6.68
C ASP A 256 14.69 1.92 -8.13
N ILE A 257 15.32 2.89 -8.77
CA ILE A 257 14.88 3.32 -10.11
C ILE A 257 15.07 2.23 -11.17
N PRO A 258 16.18 1.47 -11.19
CA PRO A 258 16.30 0.34 -12.14
C PRO A 258 15.17 -0.69 -12.01
N HIS A 259 14.85 -1.13 -10.80
CA HIS A 259 13.76 -2.10 -10.58
C HIS A 259 12.38 -1.50 -10.81
N PHE A 260 12.19 -0.22 -10.54
CA PHE A 260 10.95 0.47 -10.87
C PHE A 260 10.73 0.57 -12.39
N ILE A 261 11.81 0.76 -13.15
CA ILE A 261 11.78 0.72 -14.61
C ILE A 261 11.39 -0.68 -15.10
N ASP A 262 12.11 -1.69 -14.62
CA ASP A 262 11.93 -3.07 -15.09
C ASP A 262 10.56 -3.61 -14.73
N ARG A 263 10.15 -3.47 -13.48
CA ARG A 263 8.91 -4.07 -12.96
C ARG A 263 7.66 -3.27 -13.29
N ILE A 264 7.75 -1.94 -13.31
CA ILE A 264 6.56 -1.07 -13.46
C ILE A 264 6.55 -0.41 -14.83
N ARG A 265 7.54 0.44 -15.16
CA ARG A 265 7.51 1.22 -16.40
C ARG A 265 7.44 0.34 -17.65
N ASN A 266 8.21 -0.74 -17.70
CA ASN A 266 8.25 -1.63 -18.85
C ASN A 266 6.97 -2.49 -19.01
N ASN A 267 6.07 -2.46 -18.03
CA ASN A 267 4.84 -3.24 -18.00
C ASN A 267 3.56 -2.38 -18.03
N LEU A 268 3.68 -1.10 -18.35
CA LEU A 268 2.55 -0.16 -18.37
C LEU A 268 1.50 -0.47 -19.43
N ASN A 269 1.87 -1.22 -20.48
CA ASN A 269 1.01 -1.43 -21.66
C ASN A 269 0.54 -0.07 -22.24
N ASN A 270 -0.77 0.23 -22.15
CA ASN A 270 -1.37 1.49 -22.59
C ASN A 270 -1.67 2.45 -21.42
N LEU A 271 -0.94 2.31 -20.31
CA LEU A 271 -1.00 3.26 -19.20
C LEU A 271 0.11 4.30 -19.32
N LYS A 272 -0.23 5.56 -19.11
CA LYS A 272 0.72 6.66 -18.96
C LYS A 272 0.92 6.96 -17.48
N LEU A 273 2.17 6.92 -17.00
CA LEU A 273 2.52 7.16 -15.61
C LEU A 273 2.98 8.60 -15.38
N THR A 274 2.38 9.25 -14.39
CA THR A 274 2.87 10.50 -13.78
C THR A 274 3.22 10.24 -12.32
N ILE A 275 4.41 10.66 -11.88
CA ILE A 275 4.84 10.58 -10.49
C ILE A 275 4.70 11.95 -9.87
N TYR A 276 3.85 12.05 -8.85
CA TYR A 276 3.69 13.26 -8.05
C TYR A 276 4.60 13.21 -6.83
N VAL A 277 5.32 14.32 -6.60
CA VAL A 277 6.22 14.51 -5.45
C VAL A 277 5.60 15.53 -4.51
N ILE A 278 5.19 15.08 -3.35
CA ILE A 278 4.61 15.96 -2.33
C ILE A 278 5.71 16.81 -1.72
N LYS A 279 5.45 18.12 -1.63
CA LYS A 279 6.43 19.12 -1.13
C LYS A 279 6.21 19.50 0.33
N ASN A 280 5.00 19.38 0.83
CA ASN A 280 4.57 19.96 2.09
C ASN A 280 3.75 19.00 2.98
N GLU A 281 4.02 17.70 2.92
CA GLU A 281 3.33 16.71 3.76
C GLU A 281 3.46 17.01 5.26
N LYS A 282 4.57 17.65 5.66
CA LYS A 282 4.83 18.03 7.06
C LYS A 282 3.99 19.21 7.55
N ASP A 283 3.41 20.00 6.64
CA ASP A 283 2.47 21.09 7.00
C ASP A 283 1.10 20.53 7.42
N VAL A 284 0.78 19.31 6.98
CA VAL A 284 -0.41 18.59 7.45
C VAL A 284 -0.19 18.08 8.87
N ASP A 285 0.85 17.31 9.07
CA ASP A 285 1.30 16.80 10.37
C ASP A 285 2.77 16.34 10.28
N PRO A 286 3.63 16.60 11.31
CA PRO A 286 5.02 16.16 11.30
C PRO A 286 5.21 14.65 11.15
N SER A 287 4.20 13.84 11.47
CA SER A 287 4.24 12.38 11.33
C SER A 287 3.94 11.90 9.90
N CYS A 288 3.38 12.72 9.02
CA CYS A 288 3.11 12.36 7.63
C CYS A 288 4.40 12.02 6.88
N TYR A 289 4.34 10.99 6.03
CA TYR A 289 5.52 10.47 5.32
C TYR A 289 5.28 10.16 3.84
N VAL A 290 4.06 10.30 3.35
CA VAL A 290 3.77 10.11 1.93
C VAL A 290 4.54 11.13 1.09
N LYS A 291 5.47 10.66 0.25
CA LYS A 291 6.34 11.52 -0.56
C LYS A 291 6.07 11.37 -2.05
N PHE A 292 5.86 10.15 -2.50
CA PHE A 292 5.65 9.84 -3.90
C PHE A 292 4.27 9.22 -4.10
N MET A 293 3.58 9.65 -5.17
CA MET A 293 2.31 9.09 -5.61
C MET A 293 2.40 8.76 -7.10
N GLY A 294 1.91 7.61 -7.51
CA GLY A 294 1.81 7.22 -8.91
C GLY A 294 0.39 7.39 -9.43
N LEU A 295 0.22 8.17 -10.49
CA LEU A 295 -1.03 8.25 -11.25
C LEU A 295 -0.82 7.63 -12.61
N PHE A 296 -1.60 6.59 -12.89
CA PHE A 296 -1.58 5.84 -14.15
C PHE A 296 -2.88 6.13 -14.89
N GLU A 297 -2.80 6.62 -16.12
CA GLU A 297 -3.96 6.98 -16.96
C GLU A 297 -3.98 6.13 -18.22
N LYS A 298 -5.10 5.46 -18.50
CA LYS A 298 -5.27 4.61 -19.69
C LYS A 298 -5.54 5.46 -20.92
N GLU A 299 -4.68 5.36 -21.94
CA GLU A 299 -4.76 6.06 -23.23
C GLU A 299 -5.84 5.48 -24.17
#